data_a154db1085c2c4ea5ac55ecd3c580787
#
_entry.id   a154db1085c2c4ea5ac55ecd3c580787
#
_cell.length_a   1.000
_cell.length_b   1.000
_cell.length_c   1.000
_cell.angle_alpha   90.00
_cell.angle_beta   90.00
_cell.angle_gamma   90.00
#
_symmetry.space_group_name_H-M   'P 1'
#
loop_
_entity.id
_entity.type
_entity.pdbx_description
1 polymer ?
#
loop_
_entity_poly.entity_id
_entity_poly.type
_entity_poly.pdbx_seq_one_letter_code
_entity_poly.pdbx_strand_id
1 'polypeptide(L)'
;MGIDETNKKIYFANAGDSRVVLCRKGVAEEGSQDHKPEMESEKNRIYKADGWISEGRVKGNLNLTRGFGDLEYKQNKKLKPEEQMITANPDIKIVDYNSDCDFVIIGCDGIWDCLTNQEACDFVAKRLKDKPDIQISKIVEEMLDSIVAKDLYNETGVGCDNMTCIVIVFKKDN
;
A
#
# COMPACT_ATOMS: atom_id res chain seq x y z
N MET A 1 7.40 -5.90 -4.50
CA MET A 1 8.71 -5.36 -4.11
C MET A 1 9.82 -6.28 -4.62
N GLY A 2 10.94 -5.73 -5.09
CA GLY A 2 12.16 -6.46 -5.44
C GLY A 2 13.38 -5.83 -4.78
N ILE A 3 14.37 -6.64 -4.43
CA ILE A 3 15.65 -6.19 -3.85
C ILE A 3 16.76 -6.61 -4.80
N ASP A 4 17.57 -5.64 -5.22
CA ASP A 4 18.80 -5.86 -5.98
C ASP A 4 19.99 -5.62 -5.07
N GLU A 5 20.52 -6.72 -4.55
CA GLU A 5 21.67 -6.68 -3.63
C GLU A 5 22.96 -6.25 -4.32
N THR A 6 23.09 -6.51 -5.63
CA THR A 6 24.26 -6.15 -6.42
C THR A 6 24.35 -4.63 -6.60
N ASN A 7 23.24 -4.01 -7.01
CA ASN A 7 23.19 -2.57 -7.26
C ASN A 7 22.73 -1.78 -6.02
N LYS A 8 22.48 -2.46 -4.89
CA LYS A 8 22.01 -1.86 -3.64
C LYS A 8 20.76 -1.01 -3.85
N LYS A 9 19.73 -1.59 -4.47
CA LYS A 9 18.45 -0.93 -4.76
C LYS A 9 17.26 -1.76 -4.27
N ILE A 10 16.22 -1.06 -3.84
CA ILE A 10 14.89 -1.63 -3.61
C ILE A 10 13.94 -1.02 -4.64
N TYR A 11 13.15 -1.89 -5.27
CA TYR A 11 12.13 -1.52 -6.25
C TYR A 11 10.76 -1.75 -5.65
N PHE A 12 9.94 -0.72 -5.61
CA PHE A 12 8.53 -0.80 -5.24
C PHE A 12 7.70 -0.60 -6.50
N ALA A 13 6.79 -1.53 -6.80
CA ALA A 13 5.82 -1.44 -7.88
C ALA A 13 4.43 -1.47 -7.28
N ASN A 14 3.62 -0.45 -7.53
CA ASN A 14 2.26 -0.33 -7.01
C ASN A 14 1.26 -0.06 -8.12
N ALA A 15 0.12 -0.77 -8.09
CA ALA A 15 -1.03 -0.56 -8.96
C ALA A 15 -2.30 -0.77 -8.15
N GLY A 16 -2.78 0.27 -7.50
CA GLY A 16 -3.93 0.27 -6.60
C GLY A 16 -3.67 1.11 -5.36
N ASP A 17 -4.44 0.87 -4.31
CA ASP A 17 -4.42 1.58 -3.04
C ASP A 17 -3.86 0.79 -1.86
N SER A 18 -3.35 -0.42 -2.11
CA SER A 18 -2.41 -1.03 -1.19
C SER A 18 -1.12 -0.21 -1.18
N ARG A 19 -0.47 -0.12 -0.03
CA ARG A 19 0.67 0.79 0.15
C ARG A 19 1.90 0.06 0.68
N VAL A 20 3.06 0.57 0.28
CA VAL A 20 4.37 0.16 0.79
C VAL A 20 4.97 1.31 1.59
N VAL A 21 5.46 1.01 2.78
CA VAL A 21 6.19 1.95 3.64
C VAL A 21 7.54 1.35 4.00
N LEU A 22 8.60 2.10 3.76
CA LEU A 22 9.96 1.77 4.20
C LEU A 22 10.25 2.49 5.52
N CYS A 23 10.64 1.75 6.53
CA CYS A 23 11.19 2.34 7.75
C CYS A 23 12.70 2.47 7.61
N ARG A 24 13.22 3.68 7.81
CA ARG A 24 14.64 3.99 7.76
C ARG A 24 15.05 4.78 9.00
N LYS A 25 15.90 4.19 9.83
CA LYS A 25 16.30 4.78 11.14
C LYS A 25 15.09 5.21 11.99
N GLY A 26 14.03 4.38 11.99
CA GLY A 26 12.81 4.65 12.72
C GLY A 26 11.87 5.67 12.08
N VAL A 27 12.22 6.24 10.91
CA VAL A 27 11.37 7.19 10.17
C VAL A 27 10.65 6.48 9.03
N ALA A 28 9.36 6.71 8.91
CA ALA A 28 8.55 6.17 7.82
C ALA A 28 8.77 6.97 6.53
N GLU A 29 9.18 6.27 5.46
CA GLU A 29 9.29 6.80 4.11
C GLU A 29 8.23 6.15 3.23
N GLU A 30 7.51 6.95 2.45
CA GLU A 30 6.58 6.43 1.45
C GLU A 30 7.30 5.57 0.41
N GLY A 31 6.98 4.29 0.31
CA GLY A 31 7.47 3.40 -0.74
C GLY A 31 6.59 3.40 -1.99
N SER A 32 5.31 3.69 -1.83
CA SER A 32 4.35 3.84 -2.93
C SER A 32 3.31 4.90 -2.62
N GLN A 33 2.64 5.40 -3.65
CA GLN A 33 1.49 6.29 -3.54
C GLN A 33 0.22 5.52 -3.91
N ASP A 34 -0.86 5.73 -3.15
CA ASP A 34 -2.15 5.11 -3.40
C ASP A 34 -2.79 5.72 -4.66
N HIS A 35 -3.36 4.87 -5.51
CA HIS A 35 -4.03 5.32 -6.74
C HIS A 35 -5.52 5.48 -6.50
N LYS A 36 -5.91 6.66 -6.04
CA LYS A 36 -7.30 7.01 -5.74
C LYS A 36 -7.87 7.97 -6.81
N PRO A 37 -9.21 8.00 -6.99
CA PRO A 37 -9.87 8.89 -7.99
C PRO A 37 -9.60 10.38 -7.79
N GLU A 38 -9.20 10.81 -6.61
CA GLU A 38 -8.89 12.20 -6.27
C GLU A 38 -7.55 12.67 -6.84
N MET A 39 -6.63 11.72 -7.14
CA MET A 39 -5.35 12.07 -7.76
C MET A 39 -5.55 12.65 -9.15
N GLU A 40 -4.96 13.81 -9.41
CA GLU A 40 -5.14 14.53 -10.65
C GLU A 40 -4.72 13.73 -11.91
N SER A 41 -3.63 12.95 -11.81
CA SER A 41 -3.17 12.07 -12.90
C SER A 41 -4.18 10.97 -13.21
N GLU A 42 -4.73 10.34 -12.18
CA GLU A 42 -5.73 9.27 -12.27
C GLU A 42 -7.04 9.81 -12.82
N LYS A 43 -7.52 10.92 -12.27
CA LYS A 43 -8.70 11.64 -12.70
C LYS A 43 -8.63 12.00 -14.18
N ASN A 44 -7.53 12.58 -14.62
CA ASN A 44 -7.31 12.94 -16.02
C ASN A 44 -7.35 11.72 -16.94
N ARG A 45 -6.76 10.58 -16.56
CA ARG A 45 -6.81 9.33 -17.32
C ARG A 45 -8.25 8.83 -17.44
N ILE A 46 -9.00 8.81 -16.33
CA ILE A 46 -10.39 8.33 -16.28
C ILE A 46 -11.28 9.14 -17.25
N TYR A 47 -11.19 10.47 -17.20
CA TYR A 47 -11.98 11.32 -18.11
C TYR A 47 -11.56 11.18 -19.58
N LYS A 48 -10.27 11.02 -19.87
CA LYS A 48 -9.77 10.75 -21.24
C LYS A 48 -10.24 9.39 -21.78
N ALA A 49 -10.52 8.46 -20.90
CA ALA A 49 -11.04 7.14 -21.24
C ALA A 49 -12.58 7.09 -21.30
N ASP A 50 -13.23 8.25 -21.45
CA ASP A 50 -14.70 8.42 -21.46
C ASP A 50 -15.39 7.97 -20.15
N GLY A 51 -14.63 7.98 -19.04
CA GLY A 51 -15.14 7.72 -17.70
C GLY A 51 -15.60 8.98 -16.98
N TRP A 52 -16.14 8.76 -15.79
CA TRP A 52 -16.55 9.82 -14.87
C TRP A 52 -16.32 9.39 -13.42
N ILE A 53 -16.27 10.36 -12.50
CA ILE A 53 -16.12 10.13 -11.07
C ILE A 53 -17.32 10.77 -10.37
N SER A 54 -17.94 10.02 -9.46
CA SER A 54 -19.00 10.49 -8.58
C SER A 54 -18.76 9.96 -7.18
N GLU A 55 -18.88 10.83 -6.19
CA GLU A 55 -18.69 10.48 -4.77
C GLU A 55 -17.35 9.76 -4.50
N GLY A 56 -16.26 10.23 -5.14
CA GLY A 56 -14.94 9.62 -5.01
C GLY A 56 -14.80 8.24 -5.68
N ARG A 57 -15.73 7.83 -6.55
CA ARG A 57 -15.75 6.51 -7.18
C ARG A 57 -15.81 6.61 -8.70
N VAL A 58 -15.04 5.76 -9.36
CA VAL A 58 -15.07 5.60 -10.82
C VAL A 58 -16.41 4.98 -11.22
N LYS A 59 -17.15 5.66 -12.11
CA LYS A 59 -18.53 5.32 -12.49
C LYS A 59 -19.47 5.15 -11.28
N GLY A 60 -19.19 5.85 -10.16
CA GLY A 60 -19.96 5.76 -8.93
C GLY A 60 -19.83 4.42 -8.16
N ASN A 61 -18.93 3.54 -8.57
CA ASN A 61 -18.80 2.19 -8.01
C ASN A 61 -17.41 1.91 -7.40
N LEU A 62 -16.34 2.05 -8.18
CA LEU A 62 -15.02 1.60 -7.81
C LEU A 62 -14.20 2.73 -7.13
N ASN A 63 -13.67 2.48 -5.94
CA ASN A 63 -12.91 3.47 -5.15
C ASN A 63 -11.41 3.52 -5.47
N LEU A 64 -10.91 2.66 -6.35
CA LEU A 64 -9.53 2.64 -6.82
C LEU A 64 -9.46 2.90 -8.33
N THR A 65 -8.28 3.24 -8.83
CA THR A 65 -8.07 3.61 -10.23
C THR A 65 -7.06 2.75 -10.96
N ARG A 66 -6.39 1.85 -10.25
CA ARG A 66 -5.48 0.84 -10.81
C ARG A 66 -5.66 -0.50 -10.12
N GLY A 67 -5.48 -1.58 -10.88
CA GLY A 67 -5.57 -2.95 -10.36
C GLY A 67 -5.58 -4.00 -11.46
N PHE A 68 -5.47 -5.25 -11.06
CA PHE A 68 -5.68 -6.40 -11.93
C PHE A 68 -7.18 -6.70 -12.04
N GLY A 69 -7.60 -7.31 -13.14
CA GLY A 69 -9.01 -7.59 -13.35
C GLY A 69 -9.80 -6.35 -13.78
N ASP A 70 -11.02 -6.21 -13.29
CA ASP A 70 -11.93 -5.09 -13.59
C ASP A 70 -12.05 -4.80 -15.08
N LEU A 71 -12.22 -5.86 -15.88
CA LEU A 71 -12.11 -5.81 -17.33
C LEU A 71 -13.19 -4.93 -18.00
N GLU A 72 -14.29 -4.68 -17.32
CA GLU A 72 -15.35 -3.77 -17.82
C GLU A 72 -14.86 -2.32 -17.98
N TYR A 73 -13.85 -1.91 -17.17
CA TYR A 73 -13.23 -0.59 -17.24
C TYR A 73 -12.04 -0.53 -18.23
N LYS A 74 -11.68 -1.66 -18.88
CA LYS A 74 -10.50 -1.82 -19.73
C LYS A 74 -10.87 -2.17 -21.18
N GLN A 75 -12.02 -1.75 -21.66
CA GLN A 75 -12.57 -2.21 -22.94
C GLN A 75 -12.47 -1.18 -24.09
N ASN A 76 -11.89 -0.01 -23.87
CA ASN A 76 -11.75 0.99 -24.92
C ASN A 76 -10.66 0.58 -25.92
N LYS A 77 -11.09 0.03 -27.08
CA LYS A 77 -10.19 -0.48 -28.13
C LYS A 77 -9.32 0.58 -28.81
N LYS A 78 -9.60 1.86 -28.58
CA LYS A 78 -8.84 2.99 -29.12
C LYS A 78 -7.70 3.42 -28.23
N LEU A 79 -7.70 2.99 -26.97
CA LEU A 79 -6.71 3.34 -25.95
C LEU A 79 -5.77 2.18 -25.66
N LYS A 80 -4.52 2.51 -25.34
CA LYS A 80 -3.55 1.53 -24.86
C LYS A 80 -3.93 1.03 -23.46
N PRO A 81 -3.33 -0.11 -22.98
CA PRO A 81 -3.63 -0.65 -21.66
C PRO A 81 -3.41 0.34 -20.51
N GLU A 82 -2.35 1.16 -20.60
CA GLU A 82 -2.00 2.18 -19.60
C GLU A 82 -2.91 3.40 -19.61
N GLU A 83 -3.67 3.60 -20.69
CA GLU A 83 -4.59 4.73 -20.90
C GLU A 83 -6.05 4.37 -20.59
N GLN A 84 -6.32 3.11 -20.25
CA GLN A 84 -7.67 2.66 -19.91
C GLN A 84 -8.19 3.35 -18.65
N MET A 85 -9.51 3.35 -18.46
CA MET A 85 -10.15 3.97 -17.30
C MET A 85 -9.58 3.45 -15.99
N ILE A 86 -9.45 2.13 -15.86
CA ILE A 86 -8.65 1.44 -14.85
C ILE A 86 -7.47 0.79 -15.57
N THR A 87 -6.29 0.83 -14.97
CA THR A 87 -5.09 0.23 -15.56
C THR A 87 -4.36 -0.66 -14.57
N ALA A 88 -3.68 -1.69 -15.07
CA ALA A 88 -2.77 -2.52 -14.28
C ALA A 88 -1.32 -1.98 -14.32
N ASN A 89 -1.07 -0.87 -15.05
CA ASN A 89 0.25 -0.28 -15.15
C ASN A 89 0.72 0.24 -13.79
N PRO A 90 1.83 -0.26 -13.22
CA PRO A 90 2.28 0.18 -11.91
C PRO A 90 3.08 1.47 -11.98
N ASP A 91 3.07 2.25 -10.92
CA ASP A 91 4.14 3.20 -10.65
C ASP A 91 5.31 2.49 -10.00
N ILE A 92 6.53 2.86 -10.41
CA ILE A 92 7.77 2.25 -9.91
C ILE A 92 8.55 3.30 -9.13
N LYS A 93 8.83 3.01 -7.86
CA LYS A 93 9.76 3.80 -7.04
C LYS A 93 11.00 2.99 -6.74
N ILE A 94 12.17 3.60 -6.95
CA ILE A 94 13.47 2.97 -6.69
C ILE A 94 14.16 3.76 -5.58
N VAL A 95 14.60 3.05 -4.55
CA VAL A 95 15.32 3.65 -3.41
C VAL A 95 16.63 2.90 -3.14
N ASP A 96 17.55 3.56 -2.46
CA ASP A 96 18.81 2.94 -2.06
C ASP A 96 18.58 1.91 -0.94
N TYR A 97 19.18 0.74 -1.10
CA TYR A 97 19.29 -0.29 -0.06
C TYR A 97 20.62 -0.14 0.68
N ASN A 98 20.57 0.22 1.94
CA ASN A 98 21.74 0.41 2.79
C ASN A 98 21.43 0.02 4.25
N SER A 99 22.44 0.12 5.12
CA SER A 99 22.33 -0.21 6.55
C SER A 99 21.31 0.63 7.33
N ASP A 100 20.84 1.74 6.76
CA ASP A 100 19.84 2.60 7.38
C ASP A 100 18.42 2.04 7.21
N CYS A 101 18.21 1.13 6.25
CA CYS A 101 16.92 0.44 6.06
C CYS A 101 16.69 -0.52 7.24
N ASP A 102 15.59 -0.33 7.97
CA ASP A 102 15.24 -1.20 9.09
C ASP A 102 14.29 -2.32 8.63
N PHE A 103 13.17 -1.97 8.04
CA PHE A 103 12.17 -2.91 7.53
C PHE A 103 11.21 -2.23 6.52
N VAL A 104 10.43 -3.04 5.82
CA VAL A 104 9.34 -2.60 4.94
C VAL A 104 8.03 -3.17 5.45
N ILE A 105 6.97 -2.37 5.40
CA ILE A 105 5.59 -2.79 5.63
C ILE A 105 4.83 -2.67 4.31
N ILE A 106 4.12 -3.74 3.92
CA ILE A 106 3.22 -3.75 2.77
C ILE A 106 1.84 -4.10 3.31
N GLY A 107 0.85 -3.25 3.07
CA GLY A 107 -0.50 -3.47 3.58
C GLY A 107 -1.57 -3.02 2.59
N CYS A 108 -2.78 -3.62 2.71
CA CYS A 108 -3.97 -3.12 2.04
C CYS A 108 -4.54 -1.89 2.78
N ASP A 109 -5.57 -1.27 2.22
CA ASP A 109 -6.22 -0.09 2.78
C ASP A 109 -6.81 -0.33 4.18
N GLY A 110 -7.27 -1.55 4.51
CA GLY A 110 -7.71 -1.90 5.87
C GLY A 110 -6.65 -1.67 6.96
N ILE A 111 -5.35 -1.59 6.60
CA ILE A 111 -4.28 -1.17 7.51
C ILE A 111 -4.14 0.35 7.50
N TRP A 112 -4.11 0.96 6.31
CA TRP A 112 -3.76 2.37 6.12
C TRP A 112 -4.90 3.32 6.44
N ASP A 113 -6.13 2.84 6.49
CA ASP A 113 -7.28 3.58 7.01
C ASP A 113 -7.28 3.66 8.55
N CYS A 114 -6.55 2.73 9.22
CA CYS A 114 -6.44 2.67 10.68
C CYS A 114 -5.17 3.34 11.22
N LEU A 115 -4.05 3.25 10.47
CA LEU A 115 -2.73 3.69 10.92
C LEU A 115 -2.10 4.62 9.89
N THR A 116 -1.48 5.67 10.37
CA THR A 116 -0.52 6.45 9.58
C THR A 116 0.74 5.64 9.29
N ASN A 117 1.51 6.03 8.28
CA ASN A 117 2.77 5.39 7.95
C ASN A 117 3.72 5.33 9.16
N GLN A 118 3.80 6.42 9.94
CA GLN A 118 4.69 6.48 11.10
C GLN A 118 4.19 5.61 12.26
N GLU A 119 2.89 5.61 12.55
CA GLU A 119 2.32 4.76 13.60
C GLU A 119 2.57 3.26 13.34
N ALA A 120 2.42 2.83 12.08
CA ALA A 120 2.74 1.46 11.70
C ALA A 120 4.24 1.15 11.88
N CYS A 121 5.12 2.08 11.49
CA CYS A 121 6.56 1.94 11.71
C CYS A 121 6.91 1.88 13.21
N ASP A 122 6.36 2.77 14.03
CA ASP A 122 6.60 2.82 15.46
C ASP A 122 6.12 1.53 16.15
N PHE A 123 4.98 1.00 15.70
CA PHE A 123 4.42 -0.25 16.20
C PHE A 123 5.38 -1.42 16.00
N VAL A 124 5.92 -1.58 14.80
CA VAL A 124 6.85 -2.65 14.44
C VAL A 124 8.20 -2.43 15.14
N ALA A 125 8.77 -1.22 15.06
CA ALA A 125 10.07 -0.89 15.64
C ALA A 125 10.10 -1.14 17.15
N LYS A 126 9.05 -0.74 17.87
CA LYS A 126 8.95 -0.97 19.32
C LYS A 126 9.02 -2.46 19.68
N ARG A 127 8.29 -3.31 18.95
CA ARG A 127 8.25 -4.76 19.23
C ARG A 127 9.57 -5.45 18.92
N LEU A 128 10.19 -5.08 17.82
CA LEU A 128 11.54 -5.58 17.48
C LEU A 128 12.57 -5.19 18.53
N LYS A 129 12.46 -3.98 19.09
CA LYS A 129 13.36 -3.50 20.16
C LYS A 129 13.10 -4.21 21.50
N ASP A 130 11.81 -4.32 21.91
CA ASP A 130 11.44 -4.87 23.22
C ASP A 130 11.62 -6.40 23.29
N LYS A 131 11.51 -7.08 22.14
CA LYS A 131 11.62 -8.54 22.01
C LYS A 131 12.40 -8.91 20.74
N PRO A 132 13.74 -8.88 20.76
CA PRO A 132 14.57 -9.11 19.56
C PRO A 132 14.34 -10.47 18.88
N ASP A 133 13.92 -11.49 19.61
CA ASP A 133 13.66 -12.84 19.11
C ASP A 133 12.20 -13.10 18.73
N ILE A 134 11.35 -12.06 18.72
CA ILE A 134 9.94 -12.21 18.36
C ILE A 134 9.81 -12.65 16.90
N GLN A 135 8.90 -13.58 16.65
CA GLN A 135 8.52 -13.93 15.28
C GLN A 135 7.81 -12.75 14.62
N ILE A 136 8.21 -12.40 13.39
CA ILE A 136 7.65 -11.25 12.66
C ILE A 136 6.14 -11.40 12.46
N SER A 137 5.66 -12.64 12.18
CA SER A 137 4.22 -12.92 12.08
C SER A 137 3.46 -12.52 13.35
N LYS A 138 4.10 -12.67 14.54
CA LYS A 138 3.46 -12.29 15.80
C LYS A 138 3.32 -10.78 15.96
N ILE A 139 4.28 -10.00 15.42
CA ILE A 139 4.16 -8.53 15.36
C ILE A 139 2.96 -8.13 14.48
N VAL A 140 2.81 -8.81 13.33
CA VAL A 140 1.69 -8.56 12.41
C VAL A 140 0.36 -8.91 13.07
N GLU A 141 0.25 -10.10 13.68
CA GLU A 141 -0.96 -10.50 14.42
C GLU A 141 -1.35 -9.45 15.48
N GLU A 142 -0.39 -9.05 16.33
CA GLU A 142 -0.63 -8.02 17.36
C GLU A 142 -1.05 -6.66 16.77
N MET A 143 -0.52 -6.30 15.59
CA MET A 143 -0.92 -5.07 14.90
C MET A 143 -2.36 -5.16 14.40
N LEU A 144 -2.73 -6.26 13.73
CA LEU A 144 -4.10 -6.48 13.26
C LEU A 144 -5.10 -6.49 14.41
N ASP A 145 -4.79 -7.22 15.50
CA ASP A 145 -5.65 -7.28 16.70
C ASP A 145 -5.84 -5.90 17.36
N SER A 146 -4.86 -5.01 17.22
CA SER A 146 -4.91 -3.66 17.82
C SER A 146 -5.79 -2.68 17.05
N ILE A 147 -6.04 -2.91 15.76
CA ILE A 147 -6.75 -1.99 14.85
C ILE A 147 -8.09 -2.52 14.37
N VAL A 148 -8.36 -3.82 14.54
CA VAL A 148 -9.67 -4.39 14.18
C VAL A 148 -10.75 -3.81 15.10
N ALA A 149 -11.91 -3.45 14.53
CA ALA A 149 -13.04 -2.94 15.25
C ALA A 149 -13.54 -3.97 16.28
N LYS A 150 -13.83 -3.51 17.52
CA LYS A 150 -14.25 -4.39 18.63
C LYS A 150 -15.67 -4.84 18.51
N ASP A 151 -16.52 -4.03 17.90
CA ASP A 151 -17.96 -4.31 17.72
C ASP A 151 -18.35 -4.08 16.25
N LEU A 152 -18.24 -5.13 15.44
CA LEU A 152 -18.60 -5.12 14.02
C LEU A 152 -20.09 -4.90 13.73
N TYR A 153 -20.96 -4.99 14.74
CA TYR A 153 -22.39 -4.76 14.57
C TYR A 153 -22.78 -3.29 14.72
N ASN A 154 -22.05 -2.56 15.56
CA ASN A 154 -22.35 -1.17 15.87
C ASN A 154 -21.32 -0.18 15.33
N GLU A 155 -20.12 -0.67 14.98
CA GLU A 155 -19.06 0.15 14.38
C GLU A 155 -19.07 -0.03 12.85
N THR A 156 -18.93 1.09 12.12
CA THR A 156 -18.80 1.13 10.67
C THR A 156 -17.60 2.00 10.30
N GLY A 157 -16.85 1.59 9.28
CA GLY A 157 -15.70 2.34 8.80
C GLY A 157 -14.37 1.80 9.32
N VAL A 158 -13.61 2.59 10.06
CA VAL A 158 -12.25 2.27 10.48
C VAL A 158 -12.20 0.97 11.29
N GLY A 159 -11.34 0.04 10.87
CA GLY A 159 -11.16 -1.25 11.53
C GLY A 159 -12.16 -2.34 11.14
N CYS A 160 -13.11 -2.05 10.24
CA CYS A 160 -14.14 -3.01 9.81
C CYS A 160 -13.82 -3.70 8.48
N ASP A 161 -12.72 -3.33 7.83
CA ASP A 161 -12.34 -3.92 6.53
C ASP A 161 -11.45 -5.16 6.67
N ASN A 162 -11.30 -5.91 5.57
CA ASN A 162 -10.33 -6.99 5.49
C ASN A 162 -8.90 -6.43 5.60
N MET A 163 -8.06 -7.12 6.34
CA MET A 163 -6.70 -6.67 6.63
C MET A 163 -5.67 -7.67 6.13
N THR A 164 -4.70 -7.17 5.38
CA THR A 164 -3.54 -7.95 4.95
C THR A 164 -2.29 -7.12 5.17
N CYS A 165 -1.28 -7.71 5.84
CA CYS A 165 -0.03 -7.04 6.12
C CYS A 165 1.16 -8.00 5.95
N ILE A 166 2.24 -7.49 5.35
CA ILE A 166 3.53 -8.17 5.24
C ILE A 166 4.60 -7.25 5.83
N VAL A 167 5.42 -7.78 6.73
CA VAL A 167 6.58 -7.08 7.28
C VAL A 167 7.85 -7.82 6.86
N ILE A 168 8.80 -7.08 6.29
CA ILE A 168 10.10 -7.60 5.84
C ILE A 168 11.19 -6.85 6.60
N VAL A 169 11.88 -7.54 7.52
CA VAL A 169 12.96 -6.95 8.33
C VAL A 169 14.29 -7.21 7.64
N PHE A 170 15.08 -6.16 7.46
CA PHE A 170 16.42 -6.28 6.91
C PHE A 170 17.39 -6.71 8.00
N LYS A 171 18.15 -7.77 7.74
CA LYS A 171 19.24 -8.17 8.64
C LYS A 171 20.38 -7.17 8.47
N LYS A 172 20.84 -6.61 9.59
CA LYS A 172 22.07 -5.81 9.61
C LYS A 172 23.24 -6.78 9.79
N ASP A 173 24.18 -6.74 8.87
CA ASP A 173 25.43 -7.46 9.04
C ASP A 173 26.14 -6.90 10.30
N ASN A 174 26.47 -7.79 11.22
CA ASN A 174 27.21 -7.45 12.44
C ASN A 174 28.68 -7.15 12.14
#